data_e833635a4c38e6c94b6eaff16c477e0d
#
_entry.id   e833635a4c38e6c94b6eaff16c477e0d
#
_cell.length_a   1.000
_cell.length_b   1.000
_cell.length_c   1.000
_cell.angle_alpha   90.00
_cell.angle_beta   90.00
_cell.angle_gamma   90.00
#
_symmetry.space_group_name_H-M   'P 1'
#
loop_
_entity.id
_entity.type
_entity.pdbx_description
1 polymer ?
#
loop_
_entity_poly.entity_id
_entity_poly.type
_entity_poly.pdbx_seq_one_letter_code
_entity_poly.pdbx_strand_id
1 'polypeptide(L)' 'MALLRIYDVGQEPPSLISQQQFPDTSDAIVITDELAKRKPEHLYRVFDADMNVVYAR' A
#
# COMPACT_ATOMS: atom_id res chain seq x y z
N MET A 1 4.56 8.05 11.17
CA MET A 1 4.27 6.62 11.00
C MET A 1 3.40 6.43 9.78
N ALA A 2 3.70 5.42 8.99
CA ALA A 2 2.97 5.17 7.75
C ALA A 2 2.50 3.72 7.70
N LEU A 3 1.43 3.47 6.95
CA LEU A 3 0.85 2.15 6.81
C LEU A 3 0.67 1.86 5.31
N LEU A 4 1.21 0.72 4.87
CA LEU A 4 0.99 0.23 3.51
C LEU A 4 -0.04 -0.89 3.56
N ARG A 5 -1.11 -0.78 2.77
CA ARG A 5 -2.09 -1.84 2.56
C ARG A 5 -2.05 -2.30 1.11
N ILE A 6 -2.05 -3.60 0.92
CA ILE A 6 -2.04 -4.23 -0.39
C ILE A 6 -3.33 -5.04 -0.54
N TYR A 7 -4.03 -4.83 -1.65
CA TYR A 7 -5.32 -5.47 -1.90
C TYR A 7 -5.26 -6.32 -3.16
N ASP A 8 -5.99 -7.43 -3.15
CA ASP A 8 -6.25 -8.24 -4.33
C ASP A 8 -7.51 -7.71 -5.02
N VAL A 9 -7.36 -7.23 -6.25
CA VAL A 9 -8.47 -6.66 -7.02
C VAL A 9 -9.25 -7.69 -7.84
N GLY A 10 -8.84 -8.95 -7.78
CA GLY A 10 -9.59 -10.04 -8.41
C GLY A 10 -10.89 -10.38 -7.73
N GLN A 11 -11.19 -9.73 -6.61
CA GLN A 11 -12.40 -9.93 -5.82
C GLN A 11 -13.15 -8.62 -5.66
N GLU A 12 -14.47 -8.71 -5.45
CA GLU A 12 -15.30 -7.55 -5.17
C GLU A 12 -16.07 -7.76 -3.86
N PRO A 13 -15.83 -6.87 -2.85
CA PRO A 13 -14.84 -5.79 -2.86
C PRO A 13 -13.40 -6.32 -2.82
N PRO A 14 -12.40 -5.48 -3.15
CA PRO A 14 -11.00 -5.91 -3.07
C PRO A 14 -10.66 -6.44 -1.68
N SER A 15 -9.89 -7.52 -1.63
CA SER A 15 -9.54 -8.21 -0.40
C SER A 15 -8.17 -7.74 0.09
N LEU A 16 -8.07 -7.37 1.37
CA LEU A 16 -6.78 -7.01 1.98
C LEU A 16 -5.92 -8.28 2.11
N ILE A 17 -4.75 -8.29 1.47
CA ILE A 17 -3.85 -9.43 1.51
C ILE A 17 -2.60 -9.16 2.35
N SER A 18 -2.24 -7.89 2.57
CA SER A 18 -1.05 -7.57 3.35
C SER A 18 -1.15 -6.17 3.93
N GLN A 19 -0.57 -5.99 5.10
CA GLN A 19 -0.50 -4.70 5.79
C GLN A 19 0.85 -4.60 6.49
N GLN A 20 1.53 -3.46 6.34
CA GLN A 20 2.86 -3.27 6.90
C GLN A 20 3.03 -1.83 7.35
N GLN A 21 3.62 -1.65 8.55
CA GLN A 21 3.91 -0.33 9.10
C GLN A 21 5.34 0.09 8.80
N PHE A 22 5.55 1.40 8.61
CA PHE A 22 6.85 1.99 8.34
C PHE A 22 7.03 3.21 9.24
N PRO A 23 8.30 3.57 9.57
CA PRO A 23 8.56 4.76 10.38
C PRO A 23 8.06 6.05 9.75
N ASP A 24 8.19 6.19 8.42
CA ASP A 24 7.72 7.38 7.72
C ASP A 24 7.15 7.02 6.34
N THR A 25 6.47 8.01 5.72
CA THR A 25 5.80 7.80 4.44
C THR A 25 6.78 7.59 3.29
N SER A 26 7.95 8.20 3.33
CA SER A 26 8.92 8.04 2.24
C SER A 26 9.41 6.61 2.12
N ASP A 27 9.63 5.93 3.23
CA ASP A 27 10.02 4.51 3.22
C ASP A 27 8.91 3.64 2.65
N ALA A 28 7.67 3.91 3.06
CA ALA A 28 6.51 3.17 2.57
C ALA A 28 6.34 3.35 1.05
N ILE A 29 6.57 4.55 0.53
CA ILE A 29 6.44 4.84 -0.90
C ILE A 29 7.50 4.08 -1.70
N VAL A 30 8.75 4.07 -1.23
CA VAL A 30 9.84 3.34 -1.91
C VAL A 30 9.50 1.85 -2.01
N ILE A 31 9.06 1.25 -0.91
CA ILE A 31 8.69 -0.17 -0.89
C ILE A 31 7.47 -0.42 -1.78
N THR A 32 6.48 0.48 -1.76
CA THR A 32 5.30 0.36 -2.62
C THR A 32 5.69 0.34 -4.09
N ASP A 33 6.59 1.23 -4.52
CA ASP A 33 7.03 1.27 -5.91
C ASP A 33 7.74 -0.03 -6.30
N GLU A 34 8.58 -0.58 -5.43
CA GLU A 34 9.26 -1.85 -5.71
C GLU A 34 8.28 -3.01 -5.83
N LEU A 35 7.31 -3.08 -4.93
CA LEU A 35 6.30 -4.14 -4.96
C LEU A 35 5.40 -4.00 -6.19
N ALA A 36 5.02 -2.79 -6.56
CA ALA A 36 4.16 -2.55 -7.72
C ALA A 36 4.85 -2.94 -9.04
N LYS A 37 6.17 -2.83 -9.12
CA LYS A 37 6.92 -3.31 -10.28
C LYS A 37 6.85 -4.83 -10.42
N ARG A 38 6.84 -5.55 -9.30
CA ARG A 38 6.82 -7.02 -9.27
C ARG A 38 5.41 -7.57 -9.41
N LYS A 39 4.44 -6.87 -8.81
CA LYS A 39 3.04 -7.32 -8.76
C LYS A 39 2.12 -6.15 -9.14
N PRO A 40 2.12 -5.73 -10.41
CA PRO A 40 1.30 -4.58 -10.84
C PRO A 40 -0.19 -4.86 -10.79
N GLU A 41 -0.59 -6.12 -10.64
CA GLU A 41 -2.00 -6.50 -10.57
C GLU A 41 -2.64 -6.20 -9.21
N HIS A 42 -1.84 -5.92 -8.18
CA HIS A 42 -2.39 -5.58 -6.85
C HIS A 42 -2.67 -4.09 -6.73
N LEU A 43 -3.49 -3.74 -5.75
CA LEU A 43 -3.80 -2.36 -5.40
C LEU A 43 -3.00 -1.97 -4.16
N TYR A 44 -2.29 -0.86 -4.23
CA TYR A 44 -1.43 -0.40 -3.13
C TYR A 44 -1.92 0.94 -2.62
N ARG A 45 -2.03 1.07 -1.29
CA ARG A 45 -2.42 2.33 -0.63
C ARG A 45 -1.49 2.60 0.54
N VAL A 46 -0.92 3.79 0.59
CA VAL A 46 -0.10 4.25 1.71
C VAL A 46 -0.89 5.30 2.48
N PHE A 47 -0.96 5.10 3.79
CA PHE A 47 -1.69 5.98 4.70
C PHE A 47 -0.71 6.68 5.63
N ASP A 48 -1.00 7.93 5.99
CA ASP A 48 -0.25 8.65 7.02
C ASP A 48 -0.76 8.29 8.43
N ALA A 49 -0.24 8.98 9.45
CA ALA A 49 -0.63 8.71 10.84
C ALA A 49 -2.11 9.01 11.10
N ASP A 50 -2.73 9.87 10.31
CA ASP A 50 -4.15 10.22 10.43
C ASP A 50 -5.04 9.34 9.54
N MET A 51 -4.48 8.31 8.94
CA MET A 51 -5.18 7.38 8.05
C MET A 51 -5.70 8.04 6.78
N ASN A 52 -5.03 9.08 6.32
CA ASN A 52 -5.28 9.67 5.00
C ASN A 52 -4.42 8.98 3.96
N VAL A 53 -4.99 8.69 2.79
CA VAL A 53 -4.23 8.13 1.68
C VAL A 53 -3.29 9.20 1.13
N VAL A 54 -1.99 8.95 1.21
CA VAL A 54 -0.98 9.89 0.72
C VAL A 54 -0.28 9.41 -0.54
N TYR A 55 -0.45 8.15 -0.91
CA TYR A 55 0.15 7.57 -2.10
C TYR A 55 -0.64 6.34 -2.54
N ALA A 56 -0.77 6.13 -3.83
CA ALA A 56 -1.53 5.01 -4.40
C ALA A 56 -0.88 4.51 -5.70
N ARG A 57 -0.87 3.20 -5.87
CA ARG A 57 -0.40 2.55 -7.10
C ARG A 57 -1.34 1.47 -7.54
#